data_a997b86023612e8a0d320696d1086812
#
_entry.id   a997b86023612e8a0d320696d1086812
#
_cell.length_a   1.000
_cell.length_b   1.000
_cell.length_c   1.000
_cell.angle_alpha   90.00
_cell.angle_beta   90.00
_cell.angle_gamma   90.00
#
_symmetry.space_group_name_H-M   'P 1'
#
loop_
_entity.id
_entity.type
_entity.pdbx_description
1 polymer ?
#
loop_
_entity_poly.entity_id
_entity_poly.type
_entity_poly.pdbx_seq_one_letter_code
_entity_poly.pdbx_strand_id
1 'polypeptide(L)'
;MKKWLLLVLYFSFCSYAVAENDRAFFWQVTSDQSAAEQVNVYLMGSIHFADQSFYPLRADIEQAFERSEYLAVELDVNAIDQDAYNRMLSRKGVFPEGKSIKDSVSDETWQQLRARLRQLNISYEAVQNYKPGMLVLTMTAIQVMQMGLDPQLGIDMHFLRKAASPPEKKIIELETLEQQLDLFIDIPDGDLLLKETLYSMAETESIMNDMVSYWKTGDQSSMNRLLFEDALDDYPSFSSIYDRLFHQRNRNMVSKIEGMLQQGKAAGASYFVVVGSGHLIGDEGIVNMLKQKGYKVKRL
;
A
#
# COMPACT_ATOMS: atom_id res chain seq x y z
N MET A 1 -42.78 -0.41 -56.66
CA MET A 1 -42.74 -1.02 -55.31
C MET A 1 -41.40 -0.71 -54.67
N LYS A 2 -41.36 0.32 -53.82
CA LYS A 2 -40.12 0.79 -53.15
C LYS A 2 -40.02 0.07 -51.80
N LYS A 3 -38.96 -0.74 -51.60
CA LYS A 3 -38.63 -1.36 -50.30
C LYS A 3 -37.80 -0.35 -49.49
N TRP A 4 -38.34 0.08 -48.37
CA TRP A 4 -37.63 0.86 -47.36
C TRP A 4 -36.82 -0.09 -46.48
N LEU A 5 -35.50 0.12 -46.44
CA LEU A 5 -34.58 -0.55 -45.51
C LEU A 5 -34.53 0.32 -44.24
N LEU A 6 -35.15 -0.20 -43.17
CA LEU A 6 -34.98 0.37 -41.81
C LEU A 6 -33.65 -0.10 -41.23
N LEU A 7 -32.68 0.80 -41.18
CA LEU A 7 -31.40 0.60 -40.47
C LEU A 7 -31.66 0.85 -39.00
N VAL A 8 -31.82 -0.21 -38.19
CA VAL A 8 -31.88 -0.11 -36.73
C VAL A 8 -30.44 -0.05 -36.25
N LEU A 9 -29.99 1.15 -35.86
CA LEU A 9 -28.74 1.37 -35.11
C LEU A 9 -28.94 0.81 -33.69
N TYR A 10 -28.42 -0.38 -33.43
CA TYR A 10 -28.25 -0.90 -32.09
C TYR A 10 -27.09 -0.10 -31.43
N PHE A 11 -27.43 0.89 -30.65
CA PHE A 11 -26.51 1.43 -29.63
C PHE A 11 -26.42 0.40 -28.52
N SER A 12 -25.40 -0.44 -28.58
CA SER A 12 -24.99 -1.27 -27.44
C SER A 12 -24.43 -0.32 -26.39
N PHE A 13 -25.27 0.09 -25.45
CA PHE A 13 -24.81 0.58 -24.17
C PHE A 13 -24.12 -0.61 -23.48
N CYS A 14 -22.80 -0.65 -23.58
CA CYS A 14 -22.00 -1.45 -22.67
C CYS A 14 -22.15 -0.81 -21.28
N SER A 15 -23.20 -1.15 -20.55
CA SER A 15 -23.29 -0.92 -19.13
C SER A 15 -22.21 -1.79 -18.51
N TYR A 16 -21.08 -1.20 -18.15
CA TYR A 16 -20.14 -1.84 -17.25
C TYR A 16 -20.92 -2.04 -15.94
N ALA A 17 -21.34 -3.27 -15.71
CA ALA A 17 -21.90 -3.66 -14.43
C ALA A 17 -20.75 -3.56 -13.42
N VAL A 18 -20.69 -2.45 -12.70
CA VAL A 18 -19.94 -2.37 -11.46
C VAL A 18 -20.53 -3.46 -10.57
N ALA A 19 -19.72 -4.41 -10.15
CA ALA A 19 -20.18 -5.47 -9.29
C ALA A 19 -20.81 -4.84 -8.04
N GLU A 20 -22.06 -5.20 -7.77
CA GLU A 20 -22.91 -4.63 -6.70
C GLU A 20 -22.30 -4.77 -5.29
N ASN A 21 -21.17 -5.48 -5.16
CA ASN A 21 -20.43 -5.76 -3.93
C ASN A 21 -19.01 -5.16 -3.88
N ASP A 22 -18.65 -4.28 -4.80
CA ASP A 22 -17.36 -3.60 -4.73
C ASP A 22 -17.40 -2.52 -3.65
N ARG A 23 -16.96 -2.88 -2.44
CA ARG A 23 -16.98 -1.97 -1.29
C ARG A 23 -15.65 -1.27 -1.05
N ALA A 24 -14.57 -1.72 -1.67
CA ALA A 24 -13.21 -1.22 -1.49
C ALA A 24 -12.85 -0.84 -0.04
N PHE A 25 -11.64 -0.41 0.20
CA PHE A 25 -11.20 0.10 1.52
C PHE A 25 -11.29 1.63 1.49
N PHE A 26 -12.53 2.15 1.69
CA PHE A 26 -12.79 3.57 1.52
C PHE A 26 -13.67 4.14 2.64
N TRP A 27 -13.21 5.23 3.29
CA TRP A 27 -13.89 5.88 4.41
C TRP A 27 -13.84 7.39 4.29
N GLN A 28 -14.84 8.04 4.89
CA GLN A 28 -14.85 9.47 5.17
C GLN A 28 -14.67 9.69 6.66
N VAL A 29 -13.77 10.59 7.01
CA VAL A 29 -13.52 11.05 8.38
C VAL A 29 -13.88 12.52 8.48
N THR A 30 -14.61 12.87 9.52
CA THR A 30 -15.00 14.26 9.79
C THR A 30 -14.83 14.59 11.28
N SER A 31 -14.54 15.86 11.56
CA SER A 31 -14.58 16.38 12.92
C SER A 31 -16.03 16.63 13.34
N ASP A 32 -16.27 16.66 14.66
CA ASP A 32 -17.63 16.87 15.24
C ASP A 32 -18.03 18.36 15.25
N GLN A 33 -17.90 19.05 14.12
CA GLN A 33 -18.17 20.50 13.99
C GLN A 33 -19.35 20.82 13.08
N SER A 34 -19.79 22.07 13.09
CA SER A 34 -20.86 22.55 12.21
C SER A 34 -20.52 22.30 10.73
N ALA A 35 -21.51 22.02 9.91
CA ALA A 35 -21.33 21.67 8.49
C ALA A 35 -20.53 22.71 7.68
N ALA A 36 -20.53 23.98 8.11
CA ALA A 36 -19.83 25.09 7.44
C ALA A 36 -18.30 25.09 7.70
N GLU A 37 -17.85 24.40 8.77
CA GLU A 37 -16.44 24.34 9.17
C GLU A 37 -15.89 22.91 9.09
N GLN A 38 -16.65 22.02 8.48
CA GLN A 38 -16.32 20.59 8.45
C GLN A 38 -15.22 20.31 7.42
N VAL A 39 -14.09 19.84 7.92
CA VAL A 39 -13.03 19.27 7.09
C VAL A 39 -13.41 17.84 6.73
N ASN A 40 -13.26 17.51 5.45
CA ASN A 40 -13.46 16.14 4.98
C ASN A 40 -12.10 15.51 4.69
N VAL A 41 -11.83 14.38 5.32
CA VAL A 41 -10.69 13.53 5.01
C VAL A 41 -11.23 12.20 4.48
N TYR A 42 -10.93 11.89 3.23
CA TYR A 42 -11.24 10.61 2.63
C TYR A 42 -10.02 9.69 2.79
N LEU A 43 -10.21 8.50 3.33
CA LEU A 43 -9.16 7.50 3.50
C LEU A 43 -9.38 6.39 2.47
N MET A 44 -8.41 6.21 1.59
CA MET A 44 -8.41 5.17 0.57
C MET A 44 -7.29 4.16 0.84
N GLY A 45 -7.66 2.88 0.95
CA GLY A 45 -6.70 1.79 1.08
C GLY A 45 -6.10 1.44 -0.28
N SER A 46 -4.78 1.50 -0.38
CA SER A 46 -4.02 1.13 -1.57
C SER A 46 -3.58 -0.33 -1.54
N ILE A 47 -3.40 -0.89 -2.73
CA ILE A 47 -2.51 -1.99 -3.03
C ILE A 47 -1.48 -1.46 -4.02
N HIS A 48 -0.19 -1.55 -3.66
CA HIS A 48 0.91 -0.92 -4.42
C HIS A 48 1.18 -1.59 -5.77
N PHE A 49 0.72 -2.82 -5.96
CA PHE A 49 0.86 -3.59 -7.19
C PHE A 49 -0.53 -4.08 -7.60
N ALA A 50 -0.96 -3.74 -8.79
CA ALA A 50 -2.28 -4.11 -9.27
C ALA A 50 -2.25 -4.58 -10.72
N ASP A 51 -3.39 -4.96 -11.24
CA ASP A 51 -3.62 -5.24 -12.65
C ASP A 51 -4.84 -4.46 -13.18
N GLN A 52 -5.16 -4.64 -14.45
CA GLN A 52 -6.28 -3.95 -15.10
C GLN A 52 -7.65 -4.27 -14.48
N SER A 53 -7.79 -5.38 -13.75
CA SER A 53 -9.06 -5.78 -13.13
C SER A 53 -9.49 -4.91 -11.95
N PHE A 54 -8.58 -4.03 -11.47
CA PHE A 54 -8.89 -3.02 -10.45
C PHE A 54 -9.66 -1.84 -11.02
N TYR A 55 -9.66 -1.66 -12.34
CA TYR A 55 -10.18 -0.47 -13.00
C TYR A 55 -11.39 -0.78 -13.91
N PRO A 56 -12.32 0.18 -14.04
CA PRO A 56 -12.34 1.49 -13.38
C PRO A 56 -12.63 1.38 -11.87
N LEU A 57 -12.07 2.32 -11.08
CA LEU A 57 -12.46 2.46 -9.67
C LEU A 57 -13.91 2.94 -9.58
N ARG A 58 -14.56 2.71 -8.43
CA ARG A 58 -15.91 3.19 -8.15
C ARG A 58 -16.01 4.70 -8.35
N ALA A 59 -17.11 5.14 -8.92
CA ALA A 59 -17.33 6.56 -9.25
C ALA A 59 -17.31 7.49 -8.03
N ASP A 60 -17.74 7.03 -6.86
CA ASP A 60 -17.71 7.81 -5.62
C ASP A 60 -16.29 8.03 -5.09
N ILE A 61 -15.38 7.05 -5.27
CA ILE A 61 -13.96 7.19 -4.95
C ILE A 61 -13.33 8.27 -5.84
N GLU A 62 -13.54 8.16 -7.17
CA GLU A 62 -13.05 9.14 -8.14
C GLU A 62 -13.59 10.54 -7.87
N GLN A 63 -14.88 10.66 -7.58
CA GLN A 63 -15.51 11.95 -7.23
C GLN A 63 -14.97 12.54 -5.93
N ALA A 64 -14.72 11.70 -4.91
CA ALA A 64 -14.14 12.17 -3.66
C ALA A 64 -12.72 12.71 -3.87
N PHE A 65 -11.92 12.04 -4.71
CA PHE A 65 -10.60 12.53 -5.10
C PHE A 65 -10.73 13.87 -5.85
N GLU A 66 -11.61 13.97 -6.84
CA GLU A 66 -11.77 15.20 -7.64
C GLU A 66 -12.18 16.42 -6.80
N ARG A 67 -13.07 16.21 -5.81
CA ARG A 67 -13.51 17.26 -4.87
C ARG A 67 -12.46 17.62 -3.83
N SER A 68 -11.45 16.79 -3.61
CA SER A 68 -10.41 17.07 -2.64
C SER A 68 -9.38 18.06 -3.17
N GLU A 69 -8.96 18.99 -2.33
CA GLU A 69 -7.94 19.99 -2.65
C GLU A 69 -6.53 19.41 -2.60
N TYR A 70 -6.33 18.46 -1.66
CA TYR A 70 -5.04 17.85 -1.39
C TYR A 70 -5.10 16.34 -1.62
N LEU A 71 -4.00 15.80 -2.17
CA LEU A 71 -3.69 14.38 -2.12
C LEU A 71 -2.64 14.15 -1.05
N ALA A 72 -2.93 13.32 -0.04
CA ALA A 72 -1.92 12.85 0.90
C ALA A 72 -1.59 11.38 0.60
N VAL A 73 -0.31 11.06 0.49
CA VAL A 73 0.21 9.71 0.22
C VAL A 73 1.27 9.34 1.24
N GLU A 74 1.58 8.07 1.38
CA GLU A 74 2.73 7.65 2.19
C GLU A 74 4.00 8.36 1.70
N LEU A 75 4.28 8.26 0.39
CA LEU A 75 5.43 8.85 -0.26
C LEU A 75 5.08 9.23 -1.71
N ASP A 76 5.52 10.39 -2.19
CA ASP A 76 5.44 10.74 -3.61
C ASP A 76 6.62 10.13 -4.37
N VAL A 77 6.42 8.91 -4.86
CA VAL A 77 7.45 8.18 -5.61
C VAL A 77 7.88 8.87 -6.92
N ASN A 78 7.05 9.78 -7.45
CA ASN A 78 7.40 10.55 -8.66
C ASN A 78 8.35 11.71 -8.35
N ALA A 79 8.41 12.15 -7.09
CA ALA A 79 9.29 13.23 -6.64
C ALA A 79 10.65 12.74 -6.11
N ILE A 80 10.89 11.41 -6.11
CA ILE A 80 12.14 10.85 -5.59
C ILE A 80 13.32 11.24 -6.49
N ASP A 81 14.34 11.88 -5.88
CA ASP A 81 15.67 12.03 -6.51
C ASP A 81 16.33 10.65 -6.62
N GLN A 82 16.38 10.13 -7.85
CA GLN A 82 16.91 8.80 -8.13
C GLN A 82 18.38 8.64 -7.72
N ASP A 83 19.19 9.70 -7.86
CA ASP A 83 20.60 9.65 -7.45
C ASP A 83 20.73 9.62 -5.92
N ALA A 84 19.93 10.40 -5.21
CA ALA A 84 19.90 10.35 -3.75
C ALA A 84 19.43 8.98 -3.25
N TYR A 85 18.40 8.41 -3.86
CA TYR A 85 17.92 7.06 -3.58
C TYR A 85 19.01 6.00 -3.78
N ASN A 86 19.67 6.00 -4.94
CA ASN A 86 20.75 5.05 -5.25
C ASN A 86 21.93 5.18 -4.28
N ARG A 87 22.32 6.41 -3.93
CA ARG A 87 23.36 6.65 -2.91
C ARG A 87 22.96 6.12 -1.54
N MET A 88 21.71 6.27 -1.15
CA MET A 88 21.19 5.77 0.13
C MET A 88 21.20 4.24 0.17
N LEU A 89 20.71 3.57 -0.88
CA LEU A 89 20.75 2.12 -0.99
C LEU A 89 22.17 1.57 -0.96
N SER A 90 23.09 2.18 -1.72
CA SER A 90 24.50 1.74 -1.77
C SER A 90 25.21 1.92 -0.42
N ARG A 91 24.83 2.92 0.36
CA ARG A 91 25.43 3.18 1.67
C ARG A 91 24.81 2.36 2.79
N LYS A 92 23.47 2.26 2.82
CA LYS A 92 22.73 1.65 3.94
C LYS A 92 22.35 0.19 3.66
N GLY A 93 22.08 -0.18 2.40
CA GLY A 93 21.48 -1.46 2.01
C GLY A 93 22.47 -2.61 1.80
N VAL A 94 23.78 -2.34 1.84
CA VAL A 94 24.81 -3.36 1.62
C VAL A 94 25.69 -3.55 2.85
N PHE A 95 26.27 -4.73 2.96
CA PHE A 95 27.31 -5.01 3.95
C PHE A 95 28.64 -4.38 3.53
N PRO A 96 29.51 -4.04 4.50
CA PRO A 96 30.88 -3.67 4.20
C PRO A 96 31.63 -4.83 3.53
N GLU A 97 32.73 -4.49 2.85
CA GLU A 97 33.58 -5.48 2.19
C GLU A 97 33.98 -6.63 3.14
N GLY A 98 33.97 -7.85 2.62
CA GLY A 98 34.29 -9.06 3.38
C GLY A 98 33.14 -9.64 4.22
N LYS A 99 31.96 -9.00 4.24
CA LYS A 99 30.73 -9.56 4.84
C LYS A 99 29.70 -9.92 3.79
N SER A 100 28.96 -10.97 4.03
CA SER A 100 27.87 -11.42 3.15
C SER A 100 26.59 -11.69 3.95
N ILE A 101 25.48 -11.82 3.23
CA ILE A 101 24.21 -12.21 3.83
C ILE A 101 24.30 -13.57 4.52
N LYS A 102 25.09 -14.50 3.98
CA LYS A 102 25.30 -15.82 4.57
C LYS A 102 25.85 -15.74 6.00
N ASP A 103 26.72 -14.76 6.28
CA ASP A 103 27.36 -14.59 7.59
C ASP A 103 26.43 -13.90 8.60
N SER A 104 25.24 -13.49 8.17
CA SER A 104 24.34 -12.62 8.93
C SER A 104 23.00 -13.25 9.22
N VAL A 105 22.78 -14.48 8.81
CA VAL A 105 21.54 -15.23 9.01
C VAL A 105 21.83 -16.63 9.55
N SER A 106 20.83 -17.25 10.16
CA SER A 106 20.90 -18.65 10.62
C SER A 106 21.06 -19.62 9.46
N ASP A 107 21.57 -20.81 9.72
CA ASP A 107 21.69 -21.87 8.71
C ASP A 107 20.33 -22.24 8.11
N GLU A 108 19.28 -22.24 8.92
CA GLU A 108 17.91 -22.49 8.46
C GLU A 108 17.46 -21.45 7.45
N THR A 109 17.54 -20.16 7.81
CA THR A 109 17.18 -19.03 6.93
C THR A 109 18.04 -19.03 5.67
N TRP A 110 19.34 -19.33 5.80
CA TRP A 110 20.24 -19.41 4.66
C TRP A 110 19.82 -20.48 3.63
N GLN A 111 19.42 -21.66 4.08
CA GLN A 111 18.96 -22.72 3.16
C GLN A 111 17.66 -22.33 2.44
N GLN A 112 16.72 -21.75 3.17
CA GLN A 112 15.47 -21.26 2.61
C GLN A 112 15.71 -20.12 1.60
N LEU A 113 16.58 -19.16 1.95
CA LEU A 113 16.97 -18.05 1.08
C LEU A 113 17.58 -18.56 -0.23
N ARG A 114 18.54 -19.50 -0.16
CA ARG A 114 19.13 -20.10 -1.37
C ARG A 114 18.10 -20.77 -2.28
N ALA A 115 17.14 -21.47 -1.69
CA ALA A 115 16.05 -22.09 -2.46
C ALA A 115 15.20 -21.02 -3.16
N ARG A 116 14.85 -19.95 -2.44
CA ARG A 116 14.04 -18.85 -2.97
C ARG A 116 14.76 -18.07 -4.06
N LEU A 117 16.05 -17.74 -3.90
CA LEU A 117 16.84 -17.06 -4.92
C LEU A 117 16.85 -17.85 -6.24
N ARG A 118 17.01 -19.19 -6.17
CA ARG A 118 16.94 -20.04 -7.38
C ARG A 118 15.56 -20.00 -8.03
N GLN A 119 14.46 -20.03 -7.27
CA GLN A 119 13.09 -19.95 -7.81
C GLN A 119 12.84 -18.61 -8.51
N LEU A 120 13.39 -17.54 -7.99
CA LEU A 120 13.28 -16.19 -8.56
C LEU A 120 14.29 -15.91 -9.69
N ASN A 121 15.17 -16.87 -10.03
CA ASN A 121 16.28 -16.70 -10.98
C ASN A 121 17.25 -15.57 -10.59
N ILE A 122 17.48 -15.38 -9.29
CA ILE A 122 18.45 -14.42 -8.76
C ILE A 122 19.75 -15.15 -8.46
N SER A 123 20.87 -14.71 -9.06
CA SER A 123 22.17 -15.27 -8.69
C SER A 123 22.61 -14.77 -7.32
N TYR A 124 23.18 -15.67 -6.51
CA TYR A 124 23.68 -15.30 -5.19
C TYR A 124 24.78 -14.22 -5.28
N GLU A 125 25.64 -14.34 -6.25
CA GLU A 125 26.78 -13.41 -6.48
C GLU A 125 26.29 -11.96 -6.69
N ALA A 126 25.11 -11.77 -7.28
CA ALA A 126 24.55 -10.44 -7.51
C ALA A 126 24.04 -9.78 -6.21
N VAL A 127 23.69 -10.57 -5.20
CA VAL A 127 23.01 -10.08 -3.99
C VAL A 127 23.74 -10.46 -2.69
N GLN A 128 24.90 -11.13 -2.75
CA GLN A 128 25.60 -11.66 -1.58
C GLN A 128 25.97 -10.62 -0.53
N ASN A 129 26.20 -9.39 -0.96
CA ASN A 129 26.53 -8.27 -0.07
C ASN A 129 25.30 -7.45 0.35
N TYR A 130 24.08 -7.82 -0.06
CA TYR A 130 22.87 -7.13 0.39
C TYR A 130 22.58 -7.47 1.84
N LYS A 131 22.14 -6.46 2.61
CA LYS A 131 21.55 -6.67 3.92
C LYS A 131 20.18 -7.34 3.80
N PRO A 132 19.67 -7.99 4.85
CA PRO A 132 18.37 -8.67 4.85
C PRO A 132 17.24 -7.84 4.24
N GLY A 133 17.05 -6.60 4.68
CA GLY A 133 15.98 -5.76 4.18
C GLY A 133 16.09 -5.41 2.70
N MET A 134 17.30 -5.24 2.19
CA MET A 134 17.50 -5.03 0.76
C MET A 134 17.14 -6.26 -0.06
N LEU A 135 17.42 -7.45 0.47
CA LEU A 135 17.00 -8.73 -0.14
C LEU A 135 15.48 -8.87 -0.14
N VAL A 136 14.83 -8.54 0.98
CA VAL A 136 13.37 -8.55 1.10
C VAL A 136 12.73 -7.69 0.01
N LEU A 137 13.14 -6.43 -0.10
CA LEU A 137 12.61 -5.51 -1.11
C LEU A 137 12.85 -6.05 -2.53
N THR A 138 14.05 -6.57 -2.81
CA THR A 138 14.40 -7.10 -4.13
C THR A 138 13.59 -8.35 -4.49
N MET A 139 13.51 -9.33 -3.59
CA MET A 139 12.80 -10.59 -3.84
C MET A 139 11.30 -10.36 -3.98
N THR A 140 10.71 -9.54 -3.11
CA THR A 140 9.27 -9.23 -3.14
C THR A 140 8.90 -8.55 -4.46
N ALA A 141 9.66 -7.53 -4.88
CA ALA A 141 9.40 -6.84 -6.15
C ALA A 141 9.45 -7.80 -7.35
N ILE A 142 10.49 -8.64 -7.44
CA ILE A 142 10.63 -9.60 -8.53
C ILE A 142 9.49 -10.61 -8.52
N GLN A 143 9.13 -11.16 -7.37
CA GLN A 143 8.05 -12.14 -7.25
C GLN A 143 6.71 -11.57 -7.70
N VAL A 144 6.34 -10.39 -7.21
CA VAL A 144 5.08 -9.72 -7.56
C VAL A 144 5.00 -9.40 -9.05
N MET A 145 6.12 -8.95 -9.65
CA MET A 145 6.19 -8.72 -11.09
C MET A 145 6.07 -10.02 -11.91
N GLN A 146 6.66 -11.14 -11.45
CA GLN A 146 6.49 -12.45 -12.09
C GLN A 146 5.04 -12.95 -12.06
N MET A 147 4.24 -12.50 -11.12
CA MET A 147 2.79 -12.77 -11.04
C MET A 147 1.95 -11.89 -11.99
N GLY A 148 2.58 -11.01 -12.77
CA GLY A 148 1.90 -10.11 -13.71
C GLY A 148 1.28 -8.87 -13.07
N LEU A 149 1.60 -8.59 -11.82
CA LEU A 149 1.20 -7.35 -11.15
C LEU A 149 2.19 -6.24 -11.46
N ASP A 150 1.66 -5.04 -11.70
CA ASP A 150 2.45 -3.87 -12.12
C ASP A 150 2.36 -2.77 -11.04
N PRO A 151 3.50 -2.27 -10.52
CA PRO A 151 3.49 -1.14 -9.61
C PRO A 151 2.91 0.13 -10.26
N GLN A 152 3.00 0.26 -11.59
CA GLN A 152 2.40 1.38 -12.30
C GLN A 152 0.85 1.35 -12.29
N LEU A 153 0.26 0.20 -12.00
CA LEU A 153 -1.17 0.04 -11.85
C LEU A 153 -1.63 0.08 -10.39
N GLY A 154 -0.72 0.28 -9.44
CA GLY A 154 -1.06 0.47 -8.03
C GLY A 154 -2.03 1.64 -7.80
N ILE A 155 -2.88 1.51 -6.78
CA ILE A 155 -3.90 2.53 -6.46
C ILE A 155 -3.27 3.87 -6.09
N ASP A 156 -2.17 3.86 -5.35
CA ASP A 156 -1.37 5.05 -5.04
C ASP A 156 -0.84 5.72 -6.31
N MET A 157 -0.27 4.94 -7.24
CA MET A 157 0.21 5.44 -8.52
C MET A 157 -0.89 6.01 -9.41
N HIS A 158 -2.09 5.42 -9.36
CA HIS A 158 -3.25 5.97 -10.06
C HIS A 158 -3.56 7.40 -9.61
N PHE A 159 -3.66 7.63 -8.29
CA PHE A 159 -3.98 8.95 -7.76
C PHE A 159 -2.82 9.94 -7.86
N LEU A 160 -1.57 9.50 -7.75
CA LEU A 160 -0.39 10.33 -8.00
C LEU A 160 -0.37 10.85 -9.45
N ARG A 161 -0.62 10.00 -10.44
CA ARG A 161 -0.71 10.43 -11.85
C ARG A 161 -1.87 11.39 -12.08
N LYS A 162 -3.03 11.15 -11.47
CA LYS A 162 -4.18 12.06 -11.56
C LYS A 162 -3.87 13.40 -10.90
N ALA A 163 -3.19 13.41 -9.76
CA ALA A 163 -2.83 14.65 -9.06
C ALA A 163 -1.85 15.52 -9.86
N ALA A 164 -0.96 14.90 -10.63
CA ALA A 164 -0.03 15.61 -11.52
C ALA A 164 -0.69 16.14 -12.82
N SER A 165 -1.94 15.77 -13.10
CA SER A 165 -2.68 16.23 -14.28
C SER A 165 -3.43 17.53 -13.96
N PRO A 166 -3.56 18.46 -14.93
CA PRO A 166 -4.28 19.72 -14.70
C PRO A 166 -5.79 19.52 -14.36
N PRO A 167 -6.35 20.24 -13.39
CA PRO A 167 -5.66 21.12 -12.45
C PRO A 167 -4.84 20.29 -11.42
N GLU A 168 -3.56 20.60 -11.29
CA GLU A 168 -2.66 19.89 -10.38
C GLU A 168 -3.13 20.02 -8.92
N LYS A 169 -3.07 18.89 -8.18
CA LYS A 169 -3.35 18.89 -6.74
C LYS A 169 -2.06 19.03 -5.94
N LYS A 170 -2.17 19.64 -4.77
CA LYS A 170 -1.06 19.66 -3.81
C LYS A 170 -0.89 18.29 -3.18
N ILE A 171 0.33 17.75 -3.28
CA ILE A 171 0.68 16.46 -2.68
C ILE A 171 1.29 16.69 -1.30
N ILE A 172 0.89 15.88 -0.33
CA ILE A 172 1.39 15.88 1.05
C ILE A 172 1.94 14.48 1.32
N GLU A 173 3.19 14.40 1.72
CA GLU A 173 3.82 13.14 2.12
C GLU A 173 3.61 12.86 3.60
N LEU A 174 3.10 11.68 3.90
CA LEU A 174 2.91 11.19 5.28
C LEU A 174 4.20 10.62 5.86
N GLU A 175 5.12 10.18 5.03
CA GLU A 175 6.42 9.65 5.41
C GLU A 175 7.50 10.22 4.50
N THR A 176 8.76 10.00 4.83
CA THR A 176 9.89 10.31 3.97
C THR A 176 10.46 9.03 3.37
N LEU A 177 11.16 9.16 2.24
CA LEU A 177 11.88 8.04 1.63
C LEU A 177 12.84 7.38 2.63
N GLU A 178 13.56 8.18 3.42
CA GLU A 178 14.49 7.66 4.43
C GLU A 178 13.77 6.85 5.50
N GLN A 179 12.63 7.34 6.01
CA GLN A 179 11.80 6.60 6.98
C GLN A 179 11.38 5.25 6.45
N GLN A 180 10.87 5.18 5.21
CA GLN A 180 10.46 3.92 4.60
C GLN A 180 11.62 2.96 4.34
N LEU A 181 12.76 3.45 3.88
CA LEU A 181 13.94 2.59 3.67
C LEU A 181 14.49 2.05 5.00
N ASP A 182 14.53 2.87 6.05
CA ASP A 182 15.04 2.48 7.35
C ASP A 182 14.17 1.41 8.04
N LEU A 183 12.89 1.27 7.65
CA LEU A 183 12.03 0.18 8.12
C LEU A 183 12.63 -1.20 7.81
N PHE A 184 13.25 -1.34 6.65
CA PHE A 184 13.81 -2.60 6.18
C PHE A 184 15.32 -2.67 6.42
N ILE A 185 16.05 -1.61 6.14
CA ILE A 185 17.51 -1.61 6.12
C ILE A 185 18.11 -1.59 7.54
N ASP A 186 17.50 -0.85 8.47
CA ASP A 186 17.96 -0.72 9.85
C ASP A 186 17.16 -1.59 10.84
N ILE A 187 16.66 -2.72 10.36
CA ILE A 187 15.94 -3.66 11.23
C ILE A 187 16.92 -4.36 12.19
N PRO A 188 16.63 -4.39 13.51
CA PRO A 188 17.53 -4.97 14.50
C PRO A 188 17.78 -6.47 14.29
N ASP A 189 16.74 -7.21 13.90
CA ASP A 189 16.80 -8.64 13.63
C ASP A 189 16.51 -8.92 12.15
N GLY A 190 17.56 -8.86 11.34
CA GLY A 190 17.48 -9.13 9.91
C GLY A 190 17.23 -10.60 9.56
N ASP A 191 17.63 -11.55 10.41
CA ASP A 191 17.35 -12.97 10.23
C ASP A 191 15.85 -13.23 10.40
N LEU A 192 15.24 -12.66 11.45
CA LEU A 192 13.80 -12.76 11.68
C LEU A 192 12.99 -12.12 10.55
N LEU A 193 13.40 -10.96 10.04
CA LEU A 193 12.76 -10.32 8.90
C LEU A 193 12.79 -11.22 7.65
N LEU A 194 13.94 -11.80 7.34
CA LEU A 194 14.05 -12.72 6.21
C LEU A 194 13.23 -14.00 6.43
N LYS A 195 13.21 -14.54 7.63
CA LYS A 195 12.43 -15.73 7.97
C LYS A 195 10.93 -15.48 7.78
N GLU A 196 10.40 -14.34 8.26
CA GLU A 196 9.02 -13.92 8.03
C GLU A 196 8.73 -13.77 6.53
N THR A 197 9.59 -13.04 5.83
CA THR A 197 9.41 -12.83 4.39
C THR A 197 9.40 -14.13 3.60
N LEU A 198 10.33 -15.05 3.90
CA LEU A 198 10.40 -16.34 3.22
C LEU A 198 9.19 -17.24 3.53
N TYR A 199 8.64 -17.14 4.74
CA TYR A 199 7.39 -17.80 5.12
C TYR A 199 6.21 -17.22 4.28
N SER A 200 6.01 -15.92 4.29
CA SER A 200 4.95 -15.26 3.53
C SER A 200 5.07 -15.47 2.01
N MET A 201 6.30 -15.53 1.51
CA MET A 201 6.57 -15.80 0.09
C MET A 201 6.26 -17.25 -0.34
N ALA A 202 6.15 -18.19 0.56
CA ALA A 202 5.84 -19.59 0.22
C ALA A 202 4.44 -19.75 -0.38
N GLU A 203 3.50 -18.91 0.03
CA GLU A 203 2.09 -18.94 -0.36
C GLU A 203 1.66 -17.67 -1.14
N THR A 204 2.62 -16.93 -1.70
CA THR A 204 2.36 -15.58 -2.25
C THR A 204 1.24 -15.55 -3.29
N GLU A 205 1.11 -16.54 -4.17
CA GLU A 205 0.07 -16.55 -5.21
C GLU A 205 -1.34 -16.62 -4.57
N SER A 206 -1.53 -17.49 -3.59
CA SER A 206 -2.79 -17.57 -2.83
C SER A 206 -3.06 -16.28 -2.07
N ILE A 207 -2.06 -15.79 -1.34
CA ILE A 207 -2.14 -14.57 -0.54
C ILE A 207 -2.52 -13.37 -1.41
N MET A 208 -1.90 -13.21 -2.58
CA MET A 208 -2.20 -12.09 -3.47
C MET A 208 -3.59 -12.16 -4.07
N ASN A 209 -4.05 -13.35 -4.48
CA ASN A 209 -5.41 -13.55 -4.99
C ASN A 209 -6.46 -13.23 -3.92
N ASP A 210 -6.24 -13.69 -2.70
CA ASP A 210 -7.11 -13.42 -1.56
C ASP A 210 -7.11 -11.93 -1.21
N MET A 211 -5.93 -11.30 -1.17
CA MET A 211 -5.79 -9.86 -0.93
C MET A 211 -6.56 -9.03 -1.95
N VAL A 212 -6.44 -9.35 -3.24
CA VAL A 212 -7.20 -8.69 -4.32
C VAL A 212 -8.69 -8.87 -4.12
N SER A 213 -9.14 -10.10 -3.82
CA SER A 213 -10.55 -10.41 -3.56
C SER A 213 -11.09 -9.64 -2.36
N TYR A 214 -10.38 -9.65 -1.23
CA TYR A 214 -10.79 -8.95 -0.01
C TYR A 214 -10.79 -7.44 -0.19
N TRP A 215 -9.83 -6.91 -0.95
CA TRP A 215 -9.79 -5.50 -1.27
C TRP A 215 -11.03 -5.08 -2.09
N LYS A 216 -11.37 -5.81 -3.15
CA LYS A 216 -12.52 -5.52 -4.02
C LYS A 216 -13.85 -5.63 -3.26
N THR A 217 -14.01 -6.68 -2.47
CA THR A 217 -15.22 -6.87 -1.66
C THR A 217 -15.26 -6.00 -0.40
N GLY A 218 -14.12 -5.40 -0.05
CA GLY A 218 -13.96 -4.64 1.17
C GLY A 218 -14.04 -5.49 2.43
N ASP A 219 -13.64 -6.74 2.38
CA ASP A 219 -13.65 -7.65 3.53
C ASP A 219 -12.45 -7.37 4.44
N GLN A 220 -12.69 -6.48 5.42
CA GLN A 220 -11.66 -6.07 6.38
C GLN A 220 -11.22 -7.21 7.30
N SER A 221 -12.15 -8.08 7.70
CA SER A 221 -11.86 -9.15 8.64
C SER A 221 -10.93 -10.18 8.02
N SER A 222 -11.25 -10.63 6.80
CA SER A 222 -10.40 -11.57 6.07
C SER A 222 -9.06 -10.95 5.71
N MET A 223 -9.03 -9.66 5.31
CA MET A 223 -7.78 -8.95 5.05
C MET A 223 -6.93 -8.82 6.31
N ASN A 224 -7.52 -8.52 7.47
CA ASN A 224 -6.81 -8.42 8.74
C ASN A 224 -6.19 -9.76 9.16
N ARG A 225 -6.97 -10.85 9.04
CA ARG A 225 -6.48 -12.19 9.30
C ARG A 225 -5.30 -12.52 8.40
N LEU A 226 -5.46 -12.34 7.09
CA LEU A 226 -4.42 -12.63 6.09
C LEU A 226 -3.12 -11.87 6.35
N LEU A 227 -3.21 -10.58 6.70
CA LEU A 227 -2.03 -9.73 6.85
C LEU A 227 -1.35 -9.85 8.22
N PHE A 228 -2.09 -10.19 9.29
CA PHE A 228 -1.56 -10.05 10.64
C PHE A 228 -1.73 -11.32 11.51
N GLU A 229 -2.85 -12.05 11.39
CA GLU A 229 -3.17 -13.10 12.35
C GLU A 229 -2.52 -14.44 11.96
N ASP A 230 -2.70 -14.89 10.70
CA ASP A 230 -2.27 -16.22 10.28
C ASP A 230 -0.77 -16.46 10.50
N ALA A 231 0.09 -15.47 10.17
CA ALA A 231 1.52 -15.61 10.41
C ALA A 231 1.91 -15.51 11.90
N LEU A 232 1.14 -14.77 12.72
CA LEU A 232 1.39 -14.67 14.17
C LEU A 232 0.92 -15.90 14.94
N ASP A 233 -0.08 -16.60 14.45
CA ASP A 233 -0.51 -17.88 15.03
C ASP A 233 0.61 -18.92 14.92
N ASP A 234 1.32 -18.97 13.78
CA ASP A 234 2.44 -19.86 13.56
C ASP A 234 3.77 -19.36 14.18
N TYR A 235 4.00 -18.04 14.12
CA TYR A 235 5.26 -17.41 14.54
C TYR A 235 5.00 -16.12 15.35
N PRO A 236 4.68 -16.22 16.64
CA PRO A 236 4.40 -15.05 17.50
C PRO A 236 5.55 -14.03 17.55
N SER A 237 6.78 -14.44 17.27
CA SER A 237 7.96 -13.55 17.22
C SER A 237 7.89 -12.51 16.09
N PHE A 238 7.08 -12.74 15.04
CA PHE A 238 6.89 -11.77 13.96
C PHE A 238 6.16 -10.49 14.41
N SER A 239 5.54 -10.49 15.60
CA SER A 239 4.86 -9.31 16.17
C SER A 239 5.75 -8.06 16.21
N SER A 240 7.05 -8.23 16.48
CA SER A 240 8.01 -7.11 16.51
C SER A 240 8.22 -6.48 15.12
N ILE A 241 8.12 -7.29 14.07
CA ILE A 241 8.20 -6.84 12.67
C ILE A 241 6.93 -6.07 12.31
N TYR A 242 5.76 -6.61 12.63
CA TYR A 242 4.48 -5.96 12.34
C TYR A 242 4.27 -4.67 13.12
N ASP A 243 4.72 -4.61 14.39
CA ASP A 243 4.71 -3.35 15.15
C ASP A 243 5.50 -2.27 14.42
N ARG A 244 6.67 -2.61 13.91
CA ARG A 244 7.54 -1.66 13.18
C ARG A 244 6.97 -1.28 11.81
N LEU A 245 6.50 -2.25 11.03
CA LEU A 245 6.03 -2.04 9.66
C LEU A 245 4.66 -1.36 9.59
N PHE A 246 3.83 -1.51 10.62
CA PHE A 246 2.46 -1.02 10.62
C PHE A 246 2.13 -0.11 11.81
N HIS A 247 2.20 -0.60 13.05
CA HIS A 247 1.60 0.08 14.19
C HIS A 247 2.30 1.41 14.52
N GLN A 248 3.62 1.45 14.50
CA GLN A 248 4.37 2.70 14.73
C GLN A 248 4.10 3.72 13.63
N ARG A 249 4.01 3.29 12.39
CA ARG A 249 3.68 4.13 11.24
C ARG A 249 2.25 4.64 11.33
N ASN A 250 1.29 3.79 11.70
CA ASN A 250 -0.11 4.16 11.90
C ASN A 250 -0.25 5.31 12.90
N ARG A 251 0.45 5.24 14.04
CA ARG A 251 0.45 6.33 15.05
C ARG A 251 0.94 7.66 14.46
N ASN A 252 1.99 7.63 13.67
CA ASN A 252 2.53 8.82 13.01
C ASN A 252 1.59 9.38 11.94
N MET A 253 1.02 8.50 11.10
CA MET A 253 0.05 8.89 10.07
C MET A 253 -1.22 9.48 10.69
N VAL A 254 -1.74 8.87 11.76
CA VAL A 254 -2.90 9.41 12.51
C VAL A 254 -2.62 10.81 13.01
N SER A 255 -1.44 11.08 13.58
CA SER A 255 -1.07 12.43 14.03
C SER A 255 -1.10 13.46 12.90
N LYS A 256 -0.62 13.10 11.70
CA LYS A 256 -0.68 13.98 10.51
C LYS A 256 -2.11 14.18 10.02
N ILE A 257 -2.93 13.12 10.00
CA ILE A 257 -4.34 13.20 9.62
C ILE A 257 -5.14 14.07 10.63
N GLU A 258 -4.85 13.96 11.93
CA GLU A 258 -5.44 14.87 12.93
C GLU A 258 -5.05 16.32 12.66
N GLY A 259 -3.80 16.58 12.29
CA GLY A 259 -3.35 17.90 11.86
C GLY A 259 -4.19 18.45 10.70
N MET A 260 -4.49 17.64 9.69
CA MET A 260 -5.36 18.02 8.57
C MET A 260 -6.79 18.33 9.05
N LEU A 261 -7.37 17.47 9.91
CA LEU A 261 -8.70 17.65 10.48
C LEU A 261 -8.82 18.91 11.36
N GLN A 262 -7.73 19.33 11.99
CA GLN A 262 -7.69 20.49 12.88
C GLN A 262 -7.37 21.81 12.14
N GLN A 263 -6.41 21.79 11.22
CA GLN A 263 -5.92 22.99 10.53
C GLN A 263 -6.77 23.39 9.34
N GLY A 264 -7.43 22.44 8.67
CA GLY A 264 -8.31 22.70 7.54
C GLY A 264 -9.59 23.48 7.85
N LYS A 265 -9.89 23.69 9.15
CA LYS A 265 -11.12 24.32 9.64
C LYS A 265 -11.37 25.74 9.09
N ALA A 266 -10.31 26.52 8.93
CA ALA A 266 -10.43 27.90 8.48
C ALA A 266 -10.77 28.06 6.98
N ALA A 267 -10.65 26.99 6.19
CA ALA A 267 -10.75 27.03 4.73
C ALA A 267 -11.76 26.03 4.13
N GLY A 268 -12.40 25.18 4.94
CA GLY A 268 -13.25 24.09 4.40
C GLY A 268 -12.46 23.09 3.54
N ALA A 269 -11.17 22.91 3.82
CA ALA A 269 -10.28 22.09 3.02
C ALA A 269 -10.71 20.61 3.01
N SER A 270 -10.46 19.93 1.93
CA SER A 270 -10.72 18.50 1.76
C SER A 270 -9.45 17.75 1.34
N TYR A 271 -9.24 16.60 1.94
CA TYR A 271 -8.06 15.78 1.75
C TYR A 271 -8.45 14.38 1.27
N PHE A 272 -7.74 13.90 0.27
CA PHE A 272 -7.82 12.51 -0.16
C PHE A 272 -6.52 11.81 0.25
N VAL A 273 -6.61 10.89 1.21
CA VAL A 273 -5.46 10.21 1.81
C VAL A 273 -5.40 8.80 1.26
N VAL A 274 -4.28 8.43 0.65
CA VAL A 274 -4.04 7.10 0.09
C VAL A 274 -2.88 6.46 0.87
N VAL A 275 -3.17 5.37 1.55
CA VAL A 275 -2.18 4.57 2.29
C VAL A 275 -2.45 3.09 2.05
N GLY A 276 -1.47 2.23 2.23
CA GLY A 276 -1.65 0.78 2.10
C GLY A 276 -2.82 0.28 2.94
N SER A 277 -3.63 -0.62 2.38
CA SER A 277 -4.86 -1.12 3.02
C SER A 277 -4.62 -1.68 4.42
N GLY A 278 -3.47 -2.31 4.65
CA GLY A 278 -3.07 -2.83 5.97
C GLY A 278 -2.96 -1.75 7.05
N HIS A 279 -2.68 -0.49 6.67
CA HIS A 279 -2.64 0.62 7.64
C HIS A 279 -4.01 1.06 8.14
N LEU A 280 -5.08 0.74 7.40
CA LEU A 280 -6.43 1.23 7.74
C LEU A 280 -7.22 0.29 8.66
N ILE A 281 -6.85 -0.99 8.72
CA ILE A 281 -7.64 -2.06 9.36
C ILE A 281 -7.02 -2.55 10.67
N GLY A 282 -7.78 -3.37 11.40
CA GLY A 282 -7.38 -3.93 12.68
C GLY A 282 -7.51 -2.95 13.85
N ASP A 283 -7.19 -3.44 15.04
CA ASP A 283 -7.35 -2.67 16.28
C ASP A 283 -6.41 -1.46 16.34
N GLU A 284 -5.21 -1.60 15.82
CA GLU A 284 -4.20 -0.54 15.68
C GLU A 284 -4.20 0.11 14.27
N GLY A 285 -5.27 -0.09 13.50
CA GLY A 285 -5.46 0.56 12.20
C GLY A 285 -5.89 2.01 12.34
N ILE A 286 -5.52 2.83 11.35
CA ILE A 286 -5.80 4.28 11.32
C ILE A 286 -7.30 4.55 11.52
N VAL A 287 -8.18 3.76 10.88
CA VAL A 287 -9.64 3.91 11.00
C VAL A 287 -10.09 3.75 12.45
N ASN A 288 -9.61 2.73 13.14
CA ASN A 288 -10.00 2.46 14.52
C ASN A 288 -9.40 3.50 15.48
N MET A 289 -8.14 3.86 15.29
CA MET A 289 -7.49 4.90 16.08
C MET A 289 -8.20 6.25 15.99
N LEU A 290 -8.65 6.67 14.80
CA LEU A 290 -9.42 7.91 14.63
C LEU A 290 -10.79 7.83 15.30
N LYS A 291 -11.47 6.68 15.26
CA LYS A 291 -12.72 6.46 16.02
C LYS A 291 -12.50 6.59 17.53
N GLN A 292 -11.45 5.96 18.06
CA GLN A 292 -11.08 6.06 19.49
C GLN A 292 -10.79 7.48 19.94
N LYS A 293 -10.29 8.32 19.03
CA LYS A 293 -10.04 9.76 19.27
C LYS A 293 -11.32 10.63 19.12
N GLY A 294 -12.47 10.05 18.85
CA GLY A 294 -13.77 10.74 18.78
C GLY A 294 -14.12 11.32 17.41
N TYR A 295 -13.37 11.01 16.36
CA TYR A 295 -13.73 11.43 15.00
C TYR A 295 -14.89 10.58 14.46
N LYS A 296 -15.77 11.21 13.68
CA LYS A 296 -16.81 10.48 12.93
C LYS A 296 -16.19 9.81 11.73
N VAL A 297 -16.17 8.48 11.71
CA VAL A 297 -15.65 7.68 10.62
C VAL A 297 -16.78 6.88 10.00
N LYS A 298 -17.09 7.19 8.75
CA LYS A 298 -18.11 6.51 7.95
C LYS A 298 -17.43 5.72 6.84
N ARG A 299 -17.77 4.44 6.71
CA ARG A 299 -17.40 3.67 5.54
C ARG A 299 -18.31 4.07 4.37
N LEU A 300 -17.72 4.24 3.19
CA LEU A 300 -18.41 4.61 1.96
C LEU A 300 -18.58 3.41 1.02
#